data_b0ba94936b5a449c9d5454df1b6ccbec
#
_entry.id   b0ba94936b5a449c9d5454df1b6ccbec
#
_cell.length_a   1.000
_cell.length_b   1.000
_cell.length_c   1.000
_cell.angle_alpha   90.00
_cell.angle_beta   90.00
_cell.angle_gamma   90.00
#
_symmetry.space_group_name_H-M   'P 1'
#
loop_
_entity.id
_entity.type
_entity.pdbx_description
1 polymer ?
#
loop_
_entity_poly.entity_id
_entity_poly.type
_entity_poly.pdbx_seq_one_letter_code
_entity_poly.pdbx_strand_id
1 'polypeptide(L)'
;ALRPSSDLLARCDIVPLDSTTTSVGLALLVEQAARAAEDGATLDDIVHLIRSLLPHVYSVFYVDSLTYLRHNNLLSEAQALLGTMLDIKPFLTIENGELIAMEKVRSQSQAIEKLIEFVAEFSELQHLVILTNALLPAERTRLLLEHLTMEFPDRTFPQVLYQPSLVALIGPDGYGVVVQEEAEAGEELL
;
A
#
# COMPACT_ATOMS: atom_id res chain seq x y z
N ALA A 1 -17.75 -1.80 -8.77
CA ALA A 1 -18.31 -2.41 -7.55
C ALA A 1 -18.93 -3.77 -7.88
N LEU A 2 -18.47 -4.84 -7.24
CA LEU A 2 -19.07 -6.17 -7.32
C LEU A 2 -20.44 -6.11 -6.65
N ARG A 3 -21.49 -6.34 -7.44
CA ARG A 3 -22.83 -6.57 -6.86
C ARG A 3 -22.91 -8.04 -6.46
N PRO A 4 -23.26 -8.36 -5.20
CA PRO A 4 -23.50 -9.73 -4.80
C PRO A 4 -24.61 -10.35 -5.66
N SER A 5 -24.50 -11.64 -5.97
CA SER A 5 -25.57 -12.30 -6.70
C SER A 5 -26.83 -12.36 -5.84
N SER A 6 -28.01 -12.26 -6.46
CA SER A 6 -29.30 -12.35 -5.76
C SER A 6 -29.46 -13.63 -4.95
N ASP A 7 -28.84 -14.73 -5.38
CA ASP A 7 -28.87 -16.02 -4.69
C ASP A 7 -28.06 -16.04 -3.38
N LEU A 8 -27.00 -15.26 -3.31
CA LEU A 8 -26.20 -15.07 -2.08
C LEU A 8 -26.91 -14.17 -1.08
N LEU A 9 -27.51 -13.08 -1.54
CA LEU A 9 -28.29 -12.16 -0.70
C LEU A 9 -29.50 -12.84 -0.03
N ALA A 10 -30.03 -13.90 -0.62
CA ALA A 10 -31.11 -14.69 -0.01
C ALA A 10 -30.65 -15.59 1.14
N ARG A 11 -29.35 -15.79 1.33
CA ARG A 11 -28.76 -16.72 2.30
C ARG A 11 -27.96 -16.06 3.40
N CYS A 12 -27.39 -14.88 3.16
CA CYS A 12 -26.58 -14.13 4.10
C CYS A 12 -26.59 -12.64 3.74
N ASP A 13 -26.37 -11.81 4.74
CA ASP A 13 -26.18 -10.38 4.56
C ASP A 13 -24.80 -10.14 3.96
N ILE A 14 -24.73 -9.36 2.88
CA ILE A 14 -23.48 -9.02 2.19
C ILE A 14 -23.41 -7.52 1.98
N VAL A 15 -22.40 -6.90 2.52
CA VAL A 15 -22.07 -5.49 2.33
C VAL A 15 -20.76 -5.37 1.54
N PRO A 16 -20.79 -4.93 0.27
CA PRO A 16 -19.57 -4.67 -0.48
C PRO A 16 -18.93 -3.37 -0.02
N LEU A 17 -17.65 -3.42 0.32
CA LEU A 17 -16.81 -2.27 0.64
C LEU A 17 -15.71 -2.12 -0.41
N ASP A 18 -15.50 -0.89 -0.88
CA ASP A 18 -14.31 -0.55 -1.67
C ASP A 18 -13.17 -0.27 -0.69
N SER A 19 -12.13 -1.07 -0.76
CA SER A 19 -10.97 -0.93 0.12
C SER A 19 -10.03 0.21 -0.29
N THR A 20 -10.22 0.78 -1.47
CA THR A 20 -9.36 1.84 -2.05
C THR A 20 -7.84 1.58 -1.96
N THR A 21 -7.44 0.36 -1.61
CA THR A 21 -6.06 -0.09 -1.44
C THR A 21 -5.88 -1.51 -2.01
N THR A 22 -4.65 -2.01 -1.99
CA THR A 22 -4.30 -3.35 -2.51
C THR A 22 -3.21 -4.00 -1.67
N SER A 23 -2.88 -5.26 -2.00
CA SER A 23 -1.76 -6.00 -1.40
C SER A 23 -1.86 -6.05 0.13
N VAL A 24 -0.81 -5.66 0.84
CA VAL A 24 -0.78 -5.68 2.32
C VAL A 24 -1.78 -4.71 2.93
N GLY A 25 -2.02 -3.54 2.33
CA GLY A 25 -3.04 -2.61 2.83
C GLY A 25 -4.42 -3.25 2.91
N LEU A 26 -4.82 -3.96 1.85
CA LEU A 26 -6.06 -4.74 1.85
C LEU A 26 -6.00 -5.89 2.88
N ALA A 27 -4.87 -6.57 3.01
CA ALA A 27 -4.72 -7.67 3.96
C ALA A 27 -4.88 -7.23 5.41
N LEU A 28 -4.34 -6.07 5.79
CA LEU A 28 -4.51 -5.48 7.12
C LEU A 28 -5.98 -5.21 7.44
N LEU A 29 -6.73 -4.65 6.50
CA LEU A 29 -8.16 -4.41 6.66
C LEU A 29 -8.96 -5.72 6.81
N VAL A 30 -8.64 -6.74 6.00
CA VAL A 30 -9.29 -8.05 6.07
C VAL A 30 -8.99 -8.74 7.40
N GLU A 31 -7.75 -8.67 7.89
CA GLU A 31 -7.37 -9.23 9.18
C GLU A 31 -8.14 -8.58 10.33
N GLN A 32 -8.28 -7.26 10.32
CA GLN A 32 -9.04 -6.55 11.35
C GLN A 32 -10.54 -6.88 11.30
N ALA A 33 -11.12 -6.97 10.10
CA ALA A 33 -12.50 -7.41 9.94
C ALA A 33 -12.71 -8.83 10.48
N ALA A 34 -11.77 -9.75 10.20
CA ALA A 34 -11.85 -11.12 10.67
C ALA A 34 -11.75 -11.21 12.20
N ARG A 35 -10.82 -10.48 12.80
CA ARG A 35 -10.68 -10.41 14.28
C ARG A 35 -11.94 -9.86 14.94
N ALA A 36 -12.50 -8.76 14.42
CA ALA A 36 -13.74 -8.21 14.95
C ALA A 36 -14.91 -9.21 14.86
N ALA A 37 -14.97 -9.97 13.75
CA ALA A 37 -15.99 -11.03 13.60
C ALA A 37 -15.79 -12.18 14.60
N GLU A 38 -14.54 -12.60 14.86
CA GLU A 38 -14.20 -13.62 15.87
C GLU A 38 -14.56 -13.14 17.30
N ASP A 39 -14.40 -11.84 17.56
CA ASP A 39 -14.79 -11.21 18.84
C ASP A 39 -16.30 -10.98 18.96
N GLY A 40 -17.08 -11.34 17.94
CA GLY A 40 -18.54 -11.30 17.95
C GLY A 40 -19.17 -9.98 17.54
N ALA A 41 -18.41 -9.09 16.87
CA ALA A 41 -18.95 -7.85 16.30
C ALA A 41 -20.02 -8.14 15.22
N THR A 42 -21.01 -7.27 15.12
CA THR A 42 -22.03 -7.37 14.09
C THR A 42 -21.48 -6.96 12.72
N LEU A 43 -22.20 -7.31 11.65
CA LEU A 43 -21.82 -6.88 10.30
C LEU A 43 -21.72 -5.35 10.18
N ASP A 44 -22.64 -4.63 10.80
CA ASP A 44 -22.64 -3.16 10.80
C ASP A 44 -21.44 -2.59 11.55
N ASP A 45 -21.08 -3.16 12.72
CA ASP A 45 -19.90 -2.76 13.49
C ASP A 45 -18.62 -2.97 12.66
N ILE A 46 -18.51 -4.12 11.96
CA ILE A 46 -17.36 -4.41 11.09
C ILE A 46 -17.29 -3.44 9.92
N VAL A 47 -18.43 -3.11 9.30
CA VAL A 47 -18.48 -2.12 8.23
C VAL A 47 -18.01 -0.74 8.71
N HIS A 48 -18.46 -0.32 9.89
CA HIS A 48 -18.02 0.95 10.51
C HIS A 48 -16.53 0.92 10.81
N LEU A 49 -16.03 -0.15 11.45
CA LEU A 49 -14.60 -0.34 11.72
C LEU A 49 -13.75 -0.19 10.45
N ILE A 50 -14.10 -0.93 9.40
CA ILE A 50 -13.31 -0.88 8.16
C ILE A 50 -13.35 0.50 7.52
N ARG A 51 -14.51 1.18 7.53
CA ARG A 51 -14.60 2.56 7.00
C ARG A 51 -13.76 3.56 7.77
N SER A 52 -13.65 3.42 9.10
CA SER A 52 -12.79 4.29 9.91
C SER A 52 -11.30 4.02 9.68
N LEU A 53 -10.91 2.79 9.33
CA LEU A 53 -9.53 2.42 9.09
C LEU A 53 -9.04 2.78 7.68
N LEU A 54 -9.94 2.82 6.69
CA LEU A 54 -9.58 3.08 5.29
C LEU A 54 -8.71 4.34 5.08
N PRO A 55 -9.03 5.51 5.68
CA PRO A 55 -8.24 6.71 5.52
C PRO A 55 -6.84 6.64 6.15
N HIS A 56 -6.61 5.67 7.05
CA HIS A 56 -5.37 5.51 7.81
C HIS A 56 -4.44 4.45 7.23
N VAL A 57 -4.74 3.92 6.02
CA VAL A 57 -3.90 2.95 5.33
C VAL A 57 -3.23 3.60 4.13
N TYR A 58 -1.92 3.75 4.21
CA TYR A 58 -1.11 4.40 3.19
C TYR A 58 -0.17 3.40 2.53
N SER A 59 0.03 3.53 1.24
CA SER A 59 0.93 2.66 0.48
C SER A 59 1.76 3.48 -0.48
N VAL A 60 3.07 3.36 -0.39
CA VAL A 60 4.01 4.06 -1.27
C VAL A 60 4.95 3.06 -1.93
N PHE A 61 5.17 3.22 -3.22
CA PHE A 61 5.96 2.32 -4.05
C PHE A 61 7.01 3.08 -4.85
N TYR A 62 8.23 2.59 -4.83
CA TYR A 62 9.25 2.93 -5.81
C TYR A 62 9.13 1.96 -6.98
N VAL A 63 9.22 2.48 -8.20
CA VAL A 63 9.13 1.71 -9.43
C VAL A 63 10.37 1.96 -10.29
N ASP A 64 11.09 0.91 -10.61
CA ASP A 64 12.35 1.01 -11.36
C ASP A 64 12.11 1.13 -12.88
N SER A 65 11.04 0.55 -13.41
CA SER A 65 10.72 0.55 -14.83
C SER A 65 9.35 1.15 -15.13
N LEU A 66 9.30 2.11 -16.03
CA LEU A 66 8.05 2.73 -16.49
C LEU A 66 7.22 1.84 -17.43
N THR A 67 7.76 0.68 -17.83
CA THR A 67 7.14 -0.23 -18.79
C THR A 67 5.78 -0.74 -18.32
N TYR A 68 5.69 -1.14 -17.06
CA TYR A 68 4.46 -1.66 -16.48
C TYR A 68 3.40 -0.57 -16.33
N LEU A 69 3.79 0.63 -15.91
CA LEU A 69 2.88 1.77 -15.81
C LEU A 69 2.31 2.14 -17.19
N ARG A 70 3.12 2.07 -18.22
CA ARG A 70 2.66 2.28 -19.62
C ARG A 70 1.68 1.18 -20.06
N HIS A 71 1.99 -0.09 -19.80
CA HIS A 71 1.11 -1.20 -20.17
C HIS A 71 -0.25 -1.16 -19.46
N ASN A 72 -0.29 -0.59 -18.27
CA ASN A 72 -1.53 -0.40 -17.52
C ASN A 72 -2.22 0.95 -17.81
N ASN A 73 -1.77 1.68 -18.84
CA ASN A 73 -2.30 2.99 -19.24
C ASN A 73 -2.21 4.08 -18.16
N LEU A 74 -1.33 3.92 -17.17
CA LEU A 74 -1.05 4.92 -16.14
C LEU A 74 -0.11 6.02 -16.66
N LEU A 75 0.63 5.73 -17.72
CA LEU A 75 1.46 6.68 -18.48
C LEU A 75 1.20 6.54 -19.96
N SER A 76 1.18 7.66 -20.66
CA SER A 76 1.21 7.66 -22.11
C SER A 76 2.58 7.20 -22.64
N GLU A 77 2.64 6.78 -23.90
CA GLU A 77 3.90 6.34 -24.52
C GLU A 77 4.95 7.46 -24.53
N ALA A 78 4.53 8.70 -24.80
CA ALA A 78 5.42 9.85 -24.77
C ALA A 78 5.97 10.16 -23.35
N GLN A 79 5.14 10.05 -22.32
CA GLN A 79 5.56 10.22 -20.93
C GLN A 79 6.54 9.14 -20.50
N ALA A 80 6.29 7.88 -20.86
CA ALA A 80 7.18 6.76 -20.55
C ALA A 80 8.54 6.91 -21.28
N LEU A 81 8.53 7.33 -22.55
CA LEU A 81 9.75 7.58 -23.31
C LEU A 81 10.58 8.70 -22.70
N LEU A 82 9.97 9.85 -22.42
CA LEU A 82 10.65 10.98 -21.79
C LEU A 82 11.19 10.62 -20.40
N GLY A 83 10.40 9.91 -19.60
CA GLY A 83 10.84 9.45 -18.28
C GLY A 83 12.05 8.53 -18.36
N THR A 84 12.06 7.61 -19.31
CA THR A 84 13.20 6.71 -19.54
C THR A 84 14.44 7.48 -20.01
N MET A 85 14.29 8.43 -20.92
CA MET A 85 15.41 9.27 -21.42
C MET A 85 16.03 10.13 -20.33
N LEU A 86 15.25 10.54 -19.33
CA LEU A 86 15.69 11.37 -18.21
C LEU A 86 16.09 10.55 -16.98
N ASP A 87 16.08 9.22 -17.08
CA ASP A 87 16.29 8.28 -15.98
C ASP A 87 15.41 8.58 -14.75
N ILE A 88 14.15 8.92 -15.03
CA ILE A 88 13.18 9.22 -13.98
C ILE A 88 12.55 7.92 -13.49
N LYS A 89 12.59 7.73 -12.18
CA LYS A 89 11.94 6.64 -11.45
C LYS A 89 10.76 7.23 -10.66
N PRO A 90 9.54 6.78 -10.87
CA PRO A 90 8.41 7.31 -10.12
C PRO A 90 8.35 6.76 -8.70
N PHE A 91 7.90 7.62 -7.83
CA PHE A 91 7.40 7.30 -6.50
C PHE A 91 5.88 7.38 -6.56
N LEU A 92 5.19 6.30 -6.23
CA LEU A 92 3.76 6.16 -6.43
C LEU A 92 3.07 5.94 -5.09
N THR A 93 1.88 6.49 -4.95
CA THR A 93 0.95 6.19 -3.86
C THR A 93 -0.39 5.68 -4.41
N ILE A 94 -1.23 5.18 -3.53
CA ILE A 94 -2.62 4.86 -3.83
C ILE A 94 -3.50 5.88 -3.11
N GLU A 95 -4.26 6.66 -3.88
CA GLU A 95 -5.23 7.62 -3.36
C GLU A 95 -6.59 7.33 -3.98
N ASN A 96 -7.61 7.15 -3.15
CA ASN A 96 -8.98 6.82 -3.59
C ASN A 96 -9.06 5.62 -4.55
N GLY A 97 -8.16 4.63 -4.38
CA GLY A 97 -8.09 3.45 -5.24
C GLY A 97 -7.35 3.65 -6.56
N GLU A 98 -6.81 4.83 -6.82
CA GLU A 98 -6.02 5.14 -8.01
C GLU A 98 -4.52 5.22 -7.69
N LEU A 99 -3.68 4.75 -8.61
CA LEU A 99 -2.23 4.82 -8.48
C LEU A 99 -1.75 6.19 -8.99
N ILE A 100 -1.22 7.01 -8.09
CA ILE A 100 -0.83 8.40 -8.35
C ILE A 100 0.68 8.56 -8.20
N ALA A 101 1.29 9.35 -9.09
CA ALA A 101 2.69 9.70 -8.96
C ALA A 101 2.86 10.87 -7.97
N MET A 102 3.56 10.61 -6.87
CA MET A 102 3.90 11.61 -5.85
C MET A 102 5.12 12.42 -6.27
N GLU A 103 6.25 11.73 -6.42
CA GLU A 103 7.55 12.33 -6.66
C GLU A 103 8.33 11.58 -7.75
N LYS A 104 9.45 12.17 -8.12
CA LYS A 104 10.39 11.62 -9.10
C LYS A 104 11.76 11.52 -8.46
N VAL A 105 12.34 10.33 -8.47
CA VAL A 105 13.71 10.10 -8.02
C VAL A 105 14.57 9.66 -9.19
N ARG A 106 15.89 9.81 -9.07
CA ARG A 106 16.85 9.42 -10.11
C ARG A 106 17.81 8.34 -9.64
N SER A 107 17.80 8.05 -8.36
CA SER A 107 18.67 7.03 -7.79
C SER A 107 17.92 6.22 -6.75
N GLN A 108 18.43 5.02 -6.50
CA GLN A 108 17.94 4.14 -5.47
C GLN A 108 18.14 4.73 -4.06
N SER A 109 19.26 5.42 -3.82
CA SER A 109 19.50 6.09 -2.53
C SER A 109 18.43 7.13 -2.24
N GLN A 110 18.09 7.96 -3.23
CA GLN A 110 16.98 8.91 -3.10
C GLN A 110 15.64 8.23 -2.84
N ALA A 111 15.40 7.06 -3.45
CA ALA A 111 14.16 6.33 -3.20
C ALA A 111 14.09 5.80 -1.76
N ILE A 112 15.19 5.31 -1.20
CA ILE A 112 15.25 4.87 0.20
C ILE A 112 15.05 6.06 1.14
N GLU A 113 15.74 7.18 0.91
CA GLU A 113 15.57 8.42 1.69
C GLU A 113 14.11 8.87 1.69
N LYS A 114 13.46 8.86 0.53
CA LYS A 114 12.05 9.25 0.41
C LYS A 114 11.08 8.28 1.11
N LEU A 115 11.36 6.99 1.12
CA LEU A 115 10.56 6.03 1.90
C LEU A 115 10.70 6.29 3.41
N ILE A 116 11.90 6.63 3.86
CA ILE A 116 12.14 6.96 5.28
C ILE A 116 11.47 8.27 5.65
N GLU A 117 11.60 9.32 4.82
CA GLU A 117 10.92 10.60 5.01
C GLU A 117 9.41 10.37 5.11
N PHE A 118 8.83 9.60 4.20
CA PHE A 118 7.41 9.26 4.22
C PHE A 118 6.99 8.55 5.53
N VAL A 119 7.75 7.56 5.98
CA VAL A 119 7.44 6.85 7.23
C VAL A 119 7.58 7.78 8.45
N ALA A 120 8.54 8.73 8.42
CA ALA A 120 8.77 9.67 9.49
C ALA A 120 7.67 10.76 9.64
N GLU A 121 6.78 10.90 8.65
CA GLU A 121 5.62 11.80 8.75
C GLU A 121 4.55 11.29 9.74
N PHE A 122 4.57 9.98 10.04
CA PHE A 122 3.58 9.37 10.91
C PHE A 122 4.05 9.33 12.37
N SER A 123 3.28 9.90 13.28
CA SER A 123 3.57 9.90 14.72
C SER A 123 3.10 8.62 15.42
N GLU A 124 1.96 8.08 15.00
CA GLU A 124 1.27 6.95 15.62
C GLU A 124 1.14 5.75 14.66
N LEU A 125 2.27 5.10 14.42
CA LEU A 125 2.33 3.92 13.54
C LEU A 125 1.76 2.68 14.24
N GLN A 126 0.66 2.14 13.77
CA GLN A 126 0.15 0.84 14.20
C GLN A 126 0.87 -0.31 13.48
N HIS A 127 0.93 -0.23 12.16
CA HIS A 127 1.63 -1.21 11.32
C HIS A 127 2.54 -0.51 10.31
N LEU A 128 3.73 -1.07 10.11
CA LEU A 128 4.65 -0.73 9.03
C LEU A 128 5.17 -2.02 8.41
N VAL A 129 4.89 -2.23 7.13
CA VAL A 129 5.28 -3.43 6.38
C VAL A 129 6.07 -3.04 5.15
N ILE A 130 7.21 -3.67 4.95
CA ILE A 130 8.02 -3.50 3.75
C ILE A 130 7.53 -4.46 2.67
N LEU A 131 7.17 -3.91 1.52
CA LEU A 131 6.84 -4.66 0.33
C LEU A 131 8.09 -4.87 -0.53
N THR A 132 8.41 -6.11 -0.79
CA THR A 132 9.57 -6.50 -1.58
C THR A 132 9.21 -7.61 -2.57
N ASN A 133 10.12 -7.89 -3.51
CA ASN A 133 10.01 -9.02 -4.41
C ASN A 133 11.22 -9.92 -4.24
N ALA A 134 11.04 -11.22 -4.42
CA ALA A 134 12.12 -12.23 -4.33
C ALA A 134 13.26 -12.00 -5.35
N LEU A 135 13.00 -11.26 -6.43
CA LEU A 135 14.01 -10.93 -7.45
C LEU A 135 14.85 -9.69 -7.09
N LEU A 136 14.45 -8.94 -6.05
CA LEU A 136 15.22 -7.78 -5.62
C LEU A 136 16.54 -8.22 -4.96
N PRO A 137 17.65 -7.53 -5.23
CA PRO A 137 18.88 -7.76 -4.50
C PRO A 137 18.67 -7.55 -3.00
N ALA A 138 19.08 -8.51 -2.19
CA ALA A 138 18.99 -8.44 -0.72
C ALA A 138 19.61 -7.16 -0.15
N GLU A 139 20.60 -6.59 -0.83
CA GLU A 139 21.25 -5.33 -0.50
C GLU A 139 20.27 -4.15 -0.42
N ARG A 140 19.31 -4.06 -1.34
CA ARG A 140 18.31 -2.97 -1.37
C ARG A 140 17.43 -2.98 -0.12
N THR A 141 16.90 -4.16 0.18
CA THR A 141 16.05 -4.34 1.37
C THR A 141 16.83 -4.14 2.65
N ARG A 142 18.11 -4.57 2.67
CA ARG A 142 19.00 -4.40 3.82
C ARG A 142 19.23 -2.93 4.13
N LEU A 143 19.57 -2.10 3.13
CA LEU A 143 19.79 -0.67 3.32
C LEU A 143 18.53 0.05 3.85
N LEU A 144 17.37 -0.27 3.30
CA LEU A 144 16.10 0.29 3.80
C LEU A 144 15.85 -0.11 5.26
N LEU A 145 16.04 -1.39 5.59
CA LEU A 145 15.88 -1.89 6.96
C LEU A 145 16.87 -1.25 7.94
N GLU A 146 18.14 -1.12 7.55
CA GLU A 146 19.16 -0.49 8.39
C GLU A 146 18.78 0.94 8.74
N HIS A 147 18.34 1.74 7.76
CA HIS A 147 17.90 3.10 7.99
C HIS A 147 16.63 3.18 8.84
N LEU A 148 15.61 2.37 8.54
CA LEU A 148 14.38 2.33 9.34
C LEU A 148 14.66 1.89 10.78
N THR A 149 15.59 0.95 10.99
CA THR A 149 15.97 0.51 12.35
C THR A 149 16.73 1.60 13.12
N MET A 150 17.50 2.44 12.43
CA MET A 150 18.16 3.60 13.07
C MET A 150 17.14 4.67 13.47
N GLU A 151 16.16 4.95 12.64
CA GLU A 151 15.13 5.96 12.87
C GLU A 151 14.09 5.49 13.91
N PHE A 152 13.74 4.20 13.88
CA PHE A 152 12.74 3.59 14.75
C PHE A 152 13.29 2.35 15.46
N PRO A 153 14.19 2.50 16.45
CA PRO A 153 14.96 1.39 17.05
C PRO A 153 14.09 0.36 17.79
N ASP A 154 12.91 0.76 18.28
CA ASP A 154 12.01 -0.10 19.05
C ASP A 154 10.96 -0.83 18.17
N ARG A 155 11.07 -0.73 16.84
CA ARG A 155 10.11 -1.31 15.91
C ARG A 155 10.70 -2.47 15.11
N THR A 156 9.81 -3.38 14.74
CA THR A 156 10.11 -4.45 13.78
C THR A 156 9.45 -4.14 12.44
N PHE A 157 10.13 -4.47 11.35
CA PHE A 157 9.70 -4.19 9.99
C PHE A 157 9.49 -5.49 9.23
N PRO A 158 8.28 -6.12 9.33
CA PRO A 158 7.99 -7.32 8.57
C PRO A 158 8.12 -7.05 7.07
N GLN A 159 8.73 -8.02 6.38
CA GLN A 159 8.89 -8.00 4.94
C GLN A 159 7.91 -8.96 4.31
N VAL A 160 7.14 -8.49 3.35
CA VAL A 160 6.16 -9.29 2.62
C VAL A 160 6.46 -9.24 1.13
N LEU A 161 6.48 -10.42 0.51
CA LEU A 161 6.56 -10.54 -0.94
C LEU A 161 5.23 -10.11 -1.56
N TYR A 162 5.25 -9.07 -2.38
CA TYR A 162 4.03 -8.67 -3.05
C TYR A 162 3.62 -9.66 -4.16
N GLN A 163 2.32 -9.83 -4.28
CA GLN A 163 1.69 -10.85 -5.12
C GLN A 163 1.73 -10.48 -6.63
N PRO A 164 1.50 -11.45 -7.53
CA PRO A 164 1.51 -11.22 -8.99
C PRO A 164 0.60 -10.09 -9.46
N SER A 165 -0.49 -9.79 -8.77
CA SER A 165 -1.38 -8.67 -9.07
C SER A 165 -0.66 -7.32 -8.98
N LEU A 166 0.14 -7.11 -7.93
CA LEU A 166 0.93 -5.89 -7.79
C LEU A 166 2.13 -5.90 -8.75
N VAL A 167 2.77 -7.06 -9.00
CA VAL A 167 3.82 -7.20 -10.03
C VAL A 167 3.31 -6.75 -11.41
N ALA A 168 2.10 -7.17 -11.78
CA ALA A 168 1.51 -6.78 -13.05
C ALA A 168 1.28 -5.27 -13.16
N LEU A 169 1.07 -4.59 -12.04
CA LEU A 169 0.78 -3.17 -11.97
C LEU A 169 2.06 -2.30 -11.99
N ILE A 170 3.02 -2.60 -11.10
CA ILE A 170 4.22 -1.79 -10.88
C ILE A 170 5.52 -2.44 -11.37
N GLY A 171 5.48 -3.70 -11.76
CA GLY A 171 6.65 -4.48 -12.20
C GLY A 171 7.34 -5.25 -11.07
N PRO A 172 8.31 -6.12 -11.45
CA PRO A 172 8.99 -6.99 -10.49
C PRO A 172 10.11 -6.30 -9.70
N ASP A 173 10.57 -5.13 -10.16
CA ASP A 173 11.73 -4.43 -9.60
C ASP A 173 11.34 -3.31 -8.63
N GLY A 174 10.04 -3.22 -8.33
CA GLY A 174 9.50 -2.28 -7.37
C GLY A 174 9.72 -2.72 -5.93
N TYR A 175 9.70 -1.79 -5.02
CA TYR A 175 9.60 -2.01 -3.58
C TYR A 175 8.86 -0.83 -2.94
N GLY A 176 8.37 -1.03 -1.72
CA GLY A 176 7.60 0.02 -1.07
C GLY A 176 7.34 -0.26 0.39
N VAL A 177 6.55 0.59 0.98
CA VAL A 177 6.07 0.44 2.34
C VAL A 177 4.55 0.59 2.37
N VAL A 178 3.93 -0.14 3.29
CA VAL A 178 2.55 0.07 3.68
C VAL A 178 2.56 0.47 5.14
N VAL A 179 1.91 1.58 5.41
CA VAL A 179 1.75 2.14 6.74
C VAL A 179 0.27 2.07 7.11
N GLN A 180 -0.01 1.65 8.32
CA GLN A 180 -1.29 1.88 8.95
C GLN A 180 -1.05 2.73 10.20
N GLU A 181 -1.66 3.88 10.23
CA GLU A 181 -1.69 4.79 11.36
C GLU A 181 -2.77 4.37 12.35
N GLU A 182 -2.58 4.66 13.62
CA GLU A 182 -3.62 4.46 14.61
C GLU A 182 -4.76 5.46 14.36
N ALA A 183 -5.98 4.97 14.17
CA ALA A 183 -7.13 5.85 14.03
C ALA A 183 -7.36 6.57 15.37
N GLU A 184 -7.33 7.89 15.38
CA GLU A 184 -7.66 8.66 16.58
C GLU A 184 -9.06 8.27 17.07
N ALA A 185 -9.15 7.83 18.31
CA ALA A 185 -10.42 7.51 18.95
C ALA A 185 -11.23 8.81 19.16
N GLY A 186 -11.90 9.30 18.12
CA GLY A 186 -12.67 10.55 18.20
C GLY A 186 -13.16 11.14 16.88
N GLU A 187 -12.72 10.70 15.71
CA GLU A 187 -13.37 11.10 14.46
C GLU A 187 -14.66 10.31 14.23
N GLU A 188 -15.67 10.58 15.06
CA GLU A 188 -17.06 10.30 14.67
C GLU A 188 -17.33 11.09 13.39
N LEU A 189 -17.46 10.38 12.29
CA LEU A 189 -17.92 10.92 11.01
C LEU A 189 -19.27 11.59 11.22
N LEU A 190 -19.28 12.94 11.26
CA LEU A 190 -20.45 13.82 11.15
C LEU A 190 -21.10 13.69 9.76
#